data_8e072a41ba26d32744df1a4cba124d44
#
_entry.id   8e072a41ba26d32744df1a4cba124d44
#
_cell.length_a   1.000
_cell.length_b   1.000
_cell.length_c   1.000
_cell.angle_alpha   90.00
_cell.angle_beta   90.00
_cell.angle_gamma   90.00
#
_symmetry.space_group_name_H-M   'P 1'
#
loop_
_entity.id
_entity.type
_entity.pdbx_description
1 polymer ?
#
loop_
_entity_poly.entity_id
_entity_poly.type
_entity_poly.pdbx_seq_one_letter_code
_entity_poly.pdbx_strand_id
1 'polypeptide(L)'
;MLKKKTKSAASFTPIRFGLLCVAILGCLGLLLVRVGWLQIISPDNLVKQEDMRSLREEPVAVERGMISDREGRPLAVSVPVSAIWIDPQTTMEKGGVGYGPRWQAMAEALHLNLGELAQRVQSHPHARFLYLARQINPEQAEWIDKLHLPGVYLRDESRRFYPAGHVAANLLGFTNVDNQGIEGVEKSFNAQLTGKPGRRLVRKDKHGNVIENITEVPPVPAHNLQLSIDERLQTVTEDALDNAVRWNKAESGAAVLIKIDTGEILAMASYPDFNPNNRDSATLDDFRNRAISDTFEPGSTVKPLVIMTALQQGIVQPDSVVDTHPFVLDGHRIRDVGYYPELSLTGILQKSSDTGVSHLSLAMPVQHLIDTYKAFGFGEPTGLGLTGESAGLMPHRRYWGQLDRATFAFGYGLMVTPLQLAHVYATIGGFGIARPLSITRIDPPVMGTRVMPESIVHSVEHMMESVALPGGGGTKAAVRDYRVAVKTGTAKKIGPDGKYIDKYVAYTAGVAPASRPQFALVVVMNDPSNGSYYGG
;
A
#
# COMPACT_ATOMS: atom_id res chain seq x y z
N MET A 1 61.89 49.40 76.23
CA MET A 1 61.50 50.58 75.43
C MET A 1 60.92 50.19 74.10
N LEU A 2 59.60 50.13 74.00
CA LEU A 2 58.85 49.76 72.78
C LEU A 2 58.38 51.05 72.10
N LYS A 3 58.92 51.36 70.89
CA LYS A 3 58.49 52.50 70.08
C LYS A 3 57.14 52.17 69.43
N LYS A 4 56.05 52.83 69.85
CA LYS A 4 54.79 52.90 69.14
C LYS A 4 54.94 53.55 67.78
N LYS A 5 54.71 52.81 66.69
CA LYS A 5 54.52 53.41 65.36
C LYS A 5 53.16 54.08 65.30
N THR A 6 53.14 55.41 65.24
CA THR A 6 51.95 56.21 64.97
C THR A 6 51.54 55.98 63.50
N LYS A 7 50.31 55.45 63.25
CA LYS A 7 49.73 55.44 61.90
C LYS A 7 49.47 56.87 61.46
N SER A 8 50.12 57.29 60.37
CA SER A 8 49.82 58.52 59.70
C SER A 8 48.39 58.55 59.24
N ALA A 9 47.58 59.47 59.66
CA ALA A 9 46.23 59.72 59.16
C ALA A 9 46.37 60.16 57.70
N ALA A 10 45.70 59.47 56.82
CA ALA A 10 45.64 59.81 55.39
C ALA A 10 45.05 61.23 55.28
N SER A 11 45.86 62.22 54.81
CA SER A 11 45.40 63.57 54.60
C SER A 11 44.34 63.62 53.51
N PHE A 12 43.18 64.10 53.86
CA PHE A 12 42.07 64.31 52.91
C PHE A 12 42.55 65.40 51.91
N THR A 13 42.65 65.00 50.61
CA THR A 13 43.02 65.94 49.54
C THR A 13 41.72 66.26 48.75
N PRO A 14 41.18 67.50 48.92
CA PRO A 14 39.90 67.90 48.36
C PRO A 14 39.88 67.79 46.81
N ILE A 15 40.98 67.95 46.15
CA ILE A 15 41.13 67.84 44.69
C ILE A 15 40.91 66.36 44.22
N ARG A 16 41.49 65.38 44.92
CA ARG A 16 41.34 63.97 44.60
C ARG A 16 39.90 63.50 44.84
N PHE A 17 39.26 63.99 45.89
CA PHE A 17 37.86 63.74 46.17
C PHE A 17 36.95 64.36 45.10
N GLY A 18 37.24 65.62 44.72
CA GLY A 18 36.50 66.27 43.63
C GLY A 18 36.60 65.51 42.29
N LEU A 19 37.81 65.07 41.92
CA LEU A 19 38.02 64.24 40.72
C LEU A 19 37.27 62.93 40.78
N LEU A 20 37.23 62.27 41.93
CA LEU A 20 36.47 61.01 42.11
C LEU A 20 34.95 61.22 41.99
N CYS A 21 34.47 62.33 42.57
CA CYS A 21 33.06 62.73 42.44
C CYS A 21 32.68 63.02 40.98
N VAL A 22 33.51 63.75 40.25
CA VAL A 22 33.30 64.05 38.82
C VAL A 22 33.32 62.76 37.99
N ALA A 23 34.26 61.85 38.28
CA ALA A 23 34.32 60.55 37.60
C ALA A 23 33.07 59.71 37.87
N ILE A 24 32.55 59.64 39.11
CA ILE A 24 31.31 58.92 39.47
C ILE A 24 30.11 59.56 38.80
N LEU A 25 29.99 60.91 38.84
CA LEU A 25 28.90 61.62 38.17
C LEU A 25 28.95 61.44 36.65
N GLY A 26 30.14 61.41 36.05
CA GLY A 26 30.35 61.12 34.64
C GLY A 26 29.92 59.69 34.27
N CYS A 27 30.29 58.70 35.08
CA CYS A 27 29.82 57.32 34.92
C CYS A 27 28.28 57.17 35.08
N LEU A 28 27.72 57.89 36.07
CA LEU A 28 26.27 57.89 36.27
C LEU A 28 25.52 58.52 35.09
N GLY A 29 26.10 59.66 34.58
CA GLY A 29 25.55 60.27 33.35
C GLY A 29 25.58 59.34 32.13
N LEU A 30 26.71 58.64 31.92
CA LEU A 30 26.84 57.64 30.85
C LEU A 30 25.87 56.49 31.02
N LEU A 31 25.66 56.04 32.27
CA LEU A 31 24.63 54.98 32.54
C LEU A 31 23.21 55.47 32.25
N LEU A 32 22.86 56.70 32.62
CA LEU A 32 21.54 57.28 32.32
C LEU A 32 21.32 57.45 30.82
N VAL A 33 22.32 57.92 30.08
CA VAL A 33 22.28 58.00 28.62
C VAL A 33 22.09 56.58 28.01
N ARG A 34 22.83 55.60 28.53
CA ARG A 34 22.71 54.21 28.06
C ARG A 34 21.34 53.61 28.35
N VAL A 35 20.79 53.86 29.54
CA VAL A 35 19.44 53.43 29.91
C VAL A 35 18.39 54.08 28.99
N GLY A 36 18.49 55.40 28.77
CA GLY A 36 17.63 56.13 27.84
C GLY A 36 17.71 55.57 26.41
N TRP A 37 18.93 55.30 25.94
CA TRP A 37 19.14 54.69 24.63
C TRP A 37 18.45 53.33 24.51
N LEU A 38 18.60 52.46 25.50
CA LEU A 38 18.03 51.10 25.50
C LEU A 38 16.50 51.09 25.64
N GLN A 39 15.93 52.03 26.44
CA GLN A 39 14.48 52.05 26.71
C GLN A 39 13.69 52.90 25.70
N ILE A 40 14.27 53.93 25.10
CA ILE A 40 13.54 54.89 24.25
C ILE A 40 13.93 54.72 22.77
N ILE A 41 15.22 54.51 22.46
CA ILE A 41 15.69 54.50 21.07
C ILE A 41 15.74 53.11 20.45
N SER A 42 16.02 52.07 21.25
CA SER A 42 16.13 50.72 20.72
C SER A 42 15.38 49.62 21.51
N PRO A 43 14.13 49.87 21.97
CA PRO A 43 13.36 48.87 22.69
C PRO A 43 13.11 47.63 21.82
N ASP A 44 12.84 47.81 20.52
CA ASP A 44 12.57 46.72 19.58
C ASP A 44 13.71 45.72 19.41
N ASN A 45 14.96 46.18 19.55
CA ASN A 45 16.12 45.30 19.46
C ASN A 45 16.27 44.38 20.67
N LEU A 46 15.91 44.86 21.87
CA LEU A 46 15.91 44.05 23.09
C LEU A 46 14.76 43.02 23.06
N VAL A 47 13.59 43.45 22.65
CA VAL A 47 12.42 42.56 22.47
C VAL A 47 12.76 41.49 21.42
N LYS A 48 13.32 41.84 20.26
CA LYS A 48 13.76 40.87 19.25
C LYS A 48 14.81 39.89 19.77
N GLN A 49 15.75 40.34 20.58
CA GLN A 49 16.77 39.47 21.18
C GLN A 49 16.14 38.51 22.23
N GLU A 50 15.18 38.99 23.00
CA GLU A 50 14.41 38.19 23.94
C GLU A 50 13.57 37.14 23.19
N ASP A 51 12.86 37.57 22.14
CA ASP A 51 12.05 36.72 21.30
C ASP A 51 12.87 35.62 20.63
N MET A 52 14.03 35.95 20.05
CA MET A 52 14.94 34.95 19.47
C MET A 52 15.45 33.92 20.49
N ARG A 53 15.49 34.25 21.77
CA ARG A 53 15.94 33.35 22.83
C ARG A 53 14.82 32.53 23.45
N SER A 54 13.61 33.08 23.51
CA SER A 54 12.46 32.52 24.24
C SER A 54 11.40 31.90 23.30
N LEU A 55 11.26 32.42 22.07
CA LEU A 55 10.28 31.92 21.12
C LEU A 55 10.74 30.60 20.49
N ARG A 56 9.84 29.65 20.45
CA ARG A 56 10.00 28.35 19.77
C ARG A 56 8.75 28.04 18.98
N GLU A 57 8.96 27.60 17.75
CA GLU A 57 7.88 27.03 16.93
C GLU A 57 7.81 25.52 17.22
N GLU A 58 6.65 25.08 17.66
CA GLU A 58 6.37 23.67 17.91
C GLU A 58 5.35 23.16 16.90
N PRO A 59 5.59 22.02 16.24
CA PRO A 59 4.59 21.41 15.40
C PRO A 59 3.46 20.84 16.28
N VAL A 60 2.22 21.11 15.86
CA VAL A 60 1.04 20.46 16.42
C VAL A 60 0.79 19.20 15.60
N ALA A 61 0.97 18.03 16.21
CA ALA A 61 0.84 16.76 15.54
C ALA A 61 -0.58 16.54 15.01
N VAL A 62 -0.67 15.84 13.89
CA VAL A 62 -1.94 15.36 13.31
C VAL A 62 -1.85 13.85 13.22
N GLU A 63 -2.88 13.18 13.69
CA GLU A 63 -2.99 11.75 13.52
C GLU A 63 -3.30 11.41 12.07
N ARG A 64 -2.72 10.30 11.57
CA ARG A 64 -3.00 9.78 10.25
C ARG A 64 -4.44 9.23 10.21
N GLY A 65 -5.17 9.51 9.13
CA GLY A 65 -6.54 9.08 8.93
C GLY A 65 -6.71 7.56 9.03
N MET A 66 -7.81 7.14 9.61
CA MET A 66 -8.17 5.72 9.71
C MET A 66 -8.49 5.14 8.33
N ILE A 67 -8.08 3.90 8.09
CA ILE A 67 -8.56 3.10 6.97
C ILE A 67 -9.55 2.08 7.54
N SER A 68 -10.74 2.02 6.97
CA SER A 68 -11.79 1.07 7.37
C SER A 68 -12.27 0.24 6.19
N ASP A 69 -12.87 -0.91 6.49
CA ASP A 69 -13.59 -1.71 5.52
C ASP A 69 -14.92 -1.04 5.12
N ARG A 70 -15.69 -1.69 4.25
CA ARG A 70 -16.99 -1.18 3.76
C ARG A 70 -18.05 -1.03 4.85
N GLU A 71 -17.92 -1.74 5.97
CA GLU A 71 -18.82 -1.69 7.12
C GLU A 71 -18.30 -0.79 8.24
N GLY A 72 -17.19 -0.09 8.02
CA GLY A 72 -16.57 0.82 8.98
C GLY A 72 -15.65 0.13 10.00
N ARG A 73 -15.34 -1.17 9.85
CA ARG A 73 -14.39 -1.86 10.72
C ARG A 73 -12.98 -1.35 10.47
N PRO A 74 -12.19 -1.08 11.52
CA PRO A 74 -10.87 -0.50 11.37
C PRO A 74 -9.87 -1.53 10.79
N LEU A 75 -9.29 -1.22 9.65
CA LEU A 75 -8.21 -1.99 9.01
C LEU A 75 -6.82 -1.40 9.33
N ALA A 76 -6.74 -0.08 9.50
CA ALA A 76 -5.52 0.60 9.93
C ALA A 76 -5.87 1.83 10.78
N VAL A 77 -5.28 1.93 11.96
CA VAL A 77 -5.50 3.02 12.91
C VAL A 77 -4.17 3.61 13.39
N SER A 78 -4.20 4.84 13.87
CA SER A 78 -3.07 5.43 14.59
C SER A 78 -3.27 5.21 16.09
N VAL A 79 -2.24 4.68 16.75
CA VAL A 79 -2.25 4.50 18.21
C VAL A 79 -1.21 5.43 18.83
N PRO A 80 -1.49 6.04 20.00
CA PRO A 80 -0.53 6.90 20.67
C PRO A 80 0.66 6.07 21.16
N VAL A 81 1.85 6.60 20.96
CA VAL A 81 3.12 6.07 21.42
C VAL A 81 4.01 7.23 21.83
N SER A 82 5.16 6.95 22.45
CA SER A 82 6.11 7.98 22.82
C SER A 82 7.47 7.75 22.18
N ALA A 83 8.21 8.83 21.94
CA ALA A 83 9.64 8.79 21.66
C ALA A 83 10.40 9.34 22.86
N ILE A 84 11.57 8.76 23.13
CA ILE A 84 12.52 9.27 24.09
C ILE A 84 13.67 9.91 23.31
N TRP A 85 13.98 11.12 23.65
CA TRP A 85 15.09 11.85 23.07
C TRP A 85 15.96 12.49 24.14
N ILE A 86 17.20 12.77 23.80
CA ILE A 86 18.19 13.40 24.67
C ILE A 86 18.67 14.71 24.04
N ASP A 87 18.86 15.72 24.90
CA ASP A 87 19.58 16.95 24.58
C ASP A 87 21.06 16.77 24.99
N PRO A 88 21.96 16.48 24.04
CA PRO A 88 23.36 16.24 24.35
C PRO A 88 24.03 17.41 25.09
N GLN A 89 23.73 18.64 24.68
CA GLN A 89 24.32 19.82 25.35
C GLN A 89 23.90 19.86 26.82
N THR A 90 22.62 19.78 27.11
CA THR A 90 22.13 19.80 28.50
C THR A 90 22.66 18.61 29.31
N THR A 91 22.76 17.43 28.69
CA THR A 91 23.32 16.24 29.35
C THR A 91 24.80 16.44 29.70
N MET A 92 25.59 16.97 28.76
CA MET A 92 27.03 17.24 28.98
C MET A 92 27.26 18.30 30.07
N GLU A 93 26.49 19.39 30.06
CA GLU A 93 26.53 20.43 31.09
C GLU A 93 26.23 19.90 32.50
N LYS A 94 25.44 18.84 32.60
CA LYS A 94 25.05 18.18 33.87
C LYS A 94 25.86 16.94 34.21
N GLY A 95 27.02 16.74 33.59
CA GLY A 95 27.96 15.66 33.93
C GLY A 95 28.00 14.48 32.95
N GLY A 96 27.31 14.60 31.84
CA GLY A 96 27.31 13.57 30.79
C GLY A 96 26.40 12.37 31.06
N VAL A 97 26.50 11.35 30.20
CA VAL A 97 25.83 10.07 30.40
C VAL A 97 26.56 9.32 31.54
N GLY A 98 25.84 9.10 32.63
CA GLY A 98 26.41 8.43 33.81
C GLY A 98 26.23 6.90 33.76
N TYR A 99 27.02 6.19 34.56
CA TYR A 99 26.89 4.73 34.77
C TYR A 99 26.11 4.38 36.03
N GLY A 100 25.38 5.33 36.61
CA GLY A 100 24.58 5.13 37.80
C GLY A 100 23.30 4.30 37.55
N PRO A 101 22.65 3.81 38.62
CA PRO A 101 21.50 2.88 38.49
C PRO A 101 20.37 3.39 37.60
N ARG A 102 20.09 4.70 37.60
CA ARG A 102 19.01 5.28 36.75
C ARG A 102 19.32 5.23 35.27
N TRP A 103 20.59 5.50 34.87
CA TRP A 103 21.03 5.37 33.49
C TRP A 103 21.03 3.93 33.03
N GLN A 104 21.45 2.99 33.90
CA GLN A 104 21.40 1.55 33.61
C GLN A 104 19.96 1.08 33.42
N ALA A 105 19.04 1.46 34.31
CA ALA A 105 17.64 1.10 34.20
C ALA A 105 16.98 1.59 32.89
N MET A 106 17.29 2.83 32.46
CA MET A 106 16.82 3.33 31.16
C MET A 106 17.42 2.52 30.01
N ALA A 107 18.74 2.27 30.05
CA ALA A 107 19.42 1.53 29.00
C ALA A 107 18.90 0.10 28.86
N GLU A 108 18.66 -0.59 29.98
CA GLU A 108 18.04 -1.92 30.00
C GLU A 108 16.63 -1.90 29.41
N ALA A 109 15.79 -0.93 29.83
CA ALA A 109 14.42 -0.79 29.35
C ALA A 109 14.35 -0.50 27.84
N LEU A 110 15.32 0.23 27.28
CA LEU A 110 15.39 0.60 25.87
C LEU A 110 16.32 -0.31 25.04
N HIS A 111 16.90 -1.34 25.66
CA HIS A 111 17.89 -2.22 25.03
C HIS A 111 19.08 -1.47 24.43
N LEU A 112 19.55 -0.42 25.11
CA LEU A 112 20.66 0.44 24.68
C LEU A 112 21.96 0.06 25.39
N ASN A 113 23.08 0.20 24.67
CA ASN A 113 24.41 0.12 25.27
C ASN A 113 24.81 1.51 25.81
N LEU A 114 25.02 1.62 27.13
CA LEU A 114 25.41 2.89 27.77
C LEU A 114 26.73 3.47 27.24
N GLY A 115 27.70 2.62 26.92
CA GLY A 115 28.99 3.07 26.36
C GLY A 115 28.82 3.72 25.00
N GLU A 116 28.04 3.09 24.13
CA GLU A 116 27.71 3.63 22.80
C GLU A 116 26.90 4.92 22.92
N LEU A 117 25.93 4.97 23.84
CA LEU A 117 25.14 6.17 24.10
C LEU A 117 26.04 7.32 24.58
N ALA A 118 26.95 7.07 25.53
CA ALA A 118 27.88 8.07 26.02
C ALA A 118 28.78 8.60 24.88
N GLN A 119 29.33 7.73 24.06
CA GLN A 119 30.13 8.10 22.89
C GLN A 119 29.32 8.93 21.89
N ARG A 120 28.08 8.54 21.62
CA ARG A 120 27.18 9.23 20.70
C ARG A 120 26.81 10.64 21.19
N VAL A 121 26.56 10.80 22.48
CA VAL A 121 26.34 12.13 23.10
C VAL A 121 27.59 12.98 23.07
N GLN A 122 28.76 12.41 23.39
CA GLN A 122 30.05 13.12 23.35
C GLN A 122 30.46 13.55 21.94
N SER A 123 30.12 12.79 20.92
CA SER A 123 30.41 13.15 19.52
C SER A 123 29.55 14.30 18.98
N HIS A 124 28.46 14.65 19.68
CA HIS A 124 27.54 15.74 19.29
C HIS A 124 27.30 16.73 20.43
N PRO A 125 28.31 17.35 21.04
CA PRO A 125 28.20 18.11 22.30
C PRO A 125 27.34 19.37 22.21
N HIS A 126 27.14 19.89 21.00
CA HIS A 126 26.33 21.08 20.74
C HIS A 126 24.95 20.76 20.15
N ALA A 127 24.65 19.48 19.92
CA ALA A 127 23.33 19.07 19.47
C ALA A 127 22.30 19.27 20.59
N ARG A 128 21.09 19.68 20.19
CA ARG A 128 19.99 19.94 21.12
C ARG A 128 18.94 18.83 21.07
N PHE A 129 19.11 17.85 20.17
CA PHE A 129 18.14 16.79 19.95
C PHE A 129 18.80 15.54 19.35
N LEU A 130 18.55 14.39 19.98
CA LEU A 130 18.96 13.09 19.50
C LEU A 130 17.94 12.04 19.98
N TYR A 131 17.31 11.31 19.08
CA TYR A 131 16.43 10.19 19.47
C TYR A 131 17.23 9.08 20.16
N LEU A 132 16.73 8.60 21.29
CA LEU A 132 17.18 7.39 21.97
C LEU A 132 16.35 6.16 21.53
N ALA A 133 15.05 6.29 21.58
CA ALA A 133 14.11 5.28 21.12
C ALA A 133 12.85 5.95 20.58
N ARG A 134 12.18 5.29 19.64
CA ARG A 134 10.93 5.77 19.05
C ARG A 134 9.85 4.69 19.14
N GLN A 135 8.61 5.12 19.10
CA GLN A 135 7.42 4.25 19.07
C GLN A 135 7.36 3.27 20.28
N ILE A 136 7.79 3.74 21.44
CA ILE A 136 7.70 2.97 22.68
C ILE A 136 6.31 3.09 23.32
N ASN A 137 5.96 2.10 24.14
CA ASN A 137 4.72 2.11 24.89
C ASN A 137 4.67 3.33 25.83
N PRO A 138 3.55 4.07 25.93
CA PRO A 138 3.40 5.21 26.82
C PRO A 138 3.72 4.90 28.30
N GLU A 139 3.31 3.74 28.81
CA GLU A 139 3.62 3.33 30.19
C GLU A 139 5.13 3.20 30.44
N GLN A 140 5.86 2.63 29.48
CA GLN A 140 7.32 2.52 29.55
C GLN A 140 7.98 3.90 29.46
N ALA A 141 7.45 4.79 28.62
CA ALA A 141 7.93 6.16 28.49
C ALA A 141 7.75 6.94 29.79
N GLU A 142 6.56 6.89 30.39
CA GLU A 142 6.29 7.52 31.69
C GLU A 142 7.20 6.98 32.82
N TRP A 143 7.48 5.68 32.80
CA TRP A 143 8.40 5.08 33.76
C TRP A 143 9.82 5.64 33.60
N ILE A 144 10.29 5.81 32.35
CA ILE A 144 11.61 6.41 32.06
C ILE A 144 11.65 7.89 32.46
N ASP A 145 10.57 8.64 32.25
CA ASP A 145 10.47 10.04 32.65
C ASP A 145 10.63 10.20 34.19
N LYS A 146 10.04 9.29 34.97
CA LYS A 146 10.17 9.26 36.44
C LYS A 146 11.59 8.99 36.93
N LEU A 147 12.51 8.56 36.05
CA LEU A 147 13.94 8.46 36.39
C LEU A 147 14.61 9.84 36.50
N HIS A 148 13.98 10.90 35.97
CA HIS A 148 14.48 12.28 35.99
C HIS A 148 15.96 12.40 35.55
N LEU A 149 16.27 11.78 34.40
CA LEU A 149 17.62 11.80 33.83
C LEU A 149 17.90 13.16 33.19
N PRO A 150 19.09 13.72 33.46
CA PRO A 150 19.44 15.05 32.92
C PRO A 150 19.47 15.06 31.40
N GLY A 151 18.69 15.95 30.78
CA GLY A 151 18.65 16.13 29.33
C GLY A 151 17.84 15.05 28.58
N VAL A 152 17.18 14.12 29.26
CA VAL A 152 16.28 13.12 28.66
C VAL A 152 14.84 13.62 28.76
N TYR A 153 14.11 13.53 27.65
CA TYR A 153 12.75 14.05 27.50
C TYR A 153 11.88 13.09 26.72
N LEU A 154 10.58 13.19 26.90
CA LEU A 154 9.56 12.50 26.11
C LEU A 154 9.05 13.41 24.99
N ARG A 155 8.57 12.76 23.94
CA ARG A 155 7.81 13.37 22.87
C ARG A 155 6.67 12.43 22.46
N ASP A 156 5.46 12.96 22.39
CA ASP A 156 4.33 12.21 21.87
C ASP A 156 4.49 11.95 20.39
N GLU A 157 4.27 10.70 20.00
CA GLU A 157 4.27 10.22 18.62
C GLU A 157 3.02 9.33 18.41
N SER A 158 2.76 8.98 17.18
CA SER A 158 1.79 7.95 16.84
C SER A 158 2.44 6.84 16.03
N ARG A 159 1.93 5.64 16.18
CA ARG A 159 2.33 4.47 15.40
C ARG A 159 1.13 3.93 14.64
N ARG A 160 1.34 3.57 13.38
CA ARG A 160 0.33 2.88 12.61
C ARG A 160 0.16 1.45 13.13
N PHE A 161 -1.07 1.04 13.34
CA PHE A 161 -1.43 -0.29 13.82
C PHE A 161 -2.52 -0.89 12.93
N TYR A 162 -2.39 -2.17 12.62
CA TYR A 162 -3.27 -2.93 11.73
C TYR A 162 -3.97 -4.02 12.54
N PRO A 163 -5.22 -3.77 13.01
CA PRO A 163 -5.91 -4.67 13.94
C PRO A 163 -6.10 -6.09 13.40
N ALA A 164 -6.34 -6.23 12.10
CA ALA A 164 -6.55 -7.51 11.45
C ALA A 164 -5.24 -8.28 11.14
N GLY A 165 -4.07 -7.76 11.55
CA GLY A 165 -2.78 -8.43 11.36
C GLY A 165 -2.41 -8.60 9.90
N HIS A 166 -2.31 -9.84 9.41
CA HIS A 166 -1.95 -10.16 8.03
C HIS A 166 -3.10 -9.94 7.03
N VAL A 167 -4.35 -9.87 7.51
CA VAL A 167 -5.52 -9.70 6.64
C VAL A 167 -5.43 -8.39 5.86
N ALA A 168 -5.55 -8.48 4.55
CA ALA A 168 -5.38 -7.39 3.59
C ALA A 168 -3.99 -6.72 3.59
N ALA A 169 -2.95 -7.32 4.17
CA ALA A 169 -1.64 -6.69 4.32
C ALA A 169 -1.02 -6.25 2.99
N ASN A 170 -1.03 -7.11 1.97
CA ASN A 170 -0.50 -6.78 0.63
C ASN A 170 -1.29 -5.67 -0.07
N LEU A 171 -2.57 -5.52 0.25
CA LEU A 171 -3.41 -4.43 -0.26
C LEU A 171 -3.18 -3.14 0.54
N LEU A 172 -3.25 -3.21 1.88
CA LEU A 172 -3.09 -2.04 2.75
C LEU A 172 -1.68 -1.46 2.65
N GLY A 173 -0.68 -2.33 2.60
CA GLY A 173 0.71 -1.92 2.73
C GLY A 173 1.06 -1.50 4.16
N PHE A 174 2.00 -0.59 4.30
CA PHE A 174 2.48 -0.12 5.59
C PHE A 174 3.09 1.28 5.52
N THR A 175 3.32 1.86 6.69
CA THR A 175 4.00 3.16 6.85
C THR A 175 5.42 2.96 7.38
N ASN A 176 6.27 3.99 7.20
CA ASN A 176 7.53 4.10 7.92
C ASN A 176 7.31 4.64 9.35
N VAL A 177 8.42 4.82 10.09
CA VAL A 177 8.41 5.34 11.45
C VAL A 177 7.87 6.79 11.56
N ASP A 178 7.87 7.53 10.46
CA ASP A 178 7.34 8.90 10.38
C ASP A 178 5.89 8.94 9.86
N ASN A 179 5.20 7.81 9.89
CA ASN A 179 3.82 7.64 9.40
C ASN A 179 3.60 8.01 7.92
N GLN A 180 4.65 7.94 7.08
CA GLN A 180 4.53 8.08 5.65
C GLN A 180 4.22 6.71 5.02
N GLY A 181 3.23 6.66 4.12
CA GLY A 181 2.89 5.44 3.41
C GLY A 181 4.01 4.99 2.47
N ILE A 182 4.43 3.74 2.58
CA ILE A 182 5.54 3.16 1.80
C ILE A 182 5.02 2.22 0.72
N GLU A 183 3.99 1.43 1.02
CA GLU A 183 3.39 0.46 0.09
C GLU A 183 1.86 0.49 0.15
N GLY A 184 1.21 -0.10 -0.85
CA GLY A 184 -0.22 -0.36 -0.91
C GLY A 184 -1.10 0.89 -0.85
N VAL A 185 -2.28 0.75 -0.24
CA VAL A 185 -3.25 1.82 0.01
C VAL A 185 -2.64 2.94 0.83
N GLU A 186 -1.81 2.60 1.82
CA GLU A 186 -1.11 3.60 2.66
C GLU A 186 -0.27 4.56 1.81
N LYS A 187 0.40 4.07 0.76
CA LYS A 187 1.19 4.87 -0.17
C LYS A 187 0.31 5.61 -1.17
N SER A 188 -0.60 4.90 -1.80
CA SER A 188 -1.43 5.45 -2.89
C SER A 188 -2.32 6.59 -2.41
N PHE A 189 -2.85 6.49 -1.19
CA PHE A 189 -3.72 7.50 -0.57
C PHE A 189 -2.97 8.33 0.49
N ASN A 190 -1.63 8.36 0.46
CA ASN A 190 -0.85 9.03 1.49
C ASN A 190 -1.23 10.50 1.67
N ALA A 191 -1.48 11.24 0.58
CA ALA A 191 -1.87 12.65 0.64
C ALA A 191 -3.20 12.88 1.37
N GLN A 192 -4.16 11.97 1.22
CA GLN A 192 -5.47 12.02 1.88
C GLN A 192 -5.36 11.62 3.36
N LEU A 193 -4.60 10.55 3.63
CA LEU A 193 -4.41 9.98 4.95
C LEU A 193 -3.49 10.82 5.85
N THR A 194 -2.65 11.69 5.27
CA THR A 194 -1.74 12.55 6.03
C THR A 194 -2.31 13.95 6.09
N GLY A 195 -2.69 14.40 7.29
CA GLY A 195 -3.08 15.79 7.52
C GLY A 195 -1.86 16.74 7.43
N LYS A 196 -2.11 18.03 7.52
CA LYS A 196 -1.02 19.01 7.62
C LYS A 196 -0.81 19.38 9.08
N PRO A 197 0.40 19.23 9.63
CA PRO A 197 0.68 19.62 11.01
C PRO A 197 0.41 21.10 11.20
N GLY A 198 -0.19 21.45 12.32
CA GLY A 198 -0.31 22.82 12.77
C GLY A 198 1.03 23.33 13.29
N ARG A 199 1.08 24.60 13.65
CA ARG A 199 2.25 25.26 14.23
C ARG A 199 1.81 26.08 15.42
N ARG A 200 2.51 25.94 16.52
CA ARG A 200 2.30 26.72 17.73
C ARG A 200 3.56 27.49 18.04
N LEU A 201 3.45 28.83 18.06
CA LEU A 201 4.53 29.69 18.50
C LEU A 201 4.39 29.88 20.02
N VAL A 202 5.33 29.34 20.76
CA VAL A 202 5.33 29.37 22.24
C VAL A 202 6.53 30.15 22.76
N ARG A 203 6.35 30.86 23.89
CA ARG A 203 7.43 31.42 24.66
C ARG A 203 7.81 30.43 25.77
N LYS A 204 9.08 30.06 25.82
CA LYS A 204 9.63 29.15 26.83
C LYS A 204 10.55 29.86 27.80
N ASP A 205 10.55 29.39 29.05
CA ASP A 205 11.53 29.82 30.07
C ASP A 205 12.91 29.17 29.80
N LYS A 206 13.88 29.56 30.63
CA LYS A 206 15.25 29.00 30.58
C LYS A 206 15.32 27.49 30.86
N HIS A 207 14.25 26.90 31.39
CA HIS A 207 14.15 25.49 31.71
C HIS A 207 13.40 24.71 30.62
N GLY A 208 12.86 25.41 29.58
CA GLY A 208 12.11 24.80 28.51
C GLY A 208 10.60 24.72 28.74
N ASN A 209 10.07 25.23 29.84
CA ASN A 209 8.63 25.23 30.13
C ASN A 209 7.94 26.30 29.28
N VAL A 210 6.76 25.98 28.74
CA VAL A 210 5.93 26.93 28.02
C VAL A 210 5.31 27.90 29.00
N ILE A 211 5.62 29.21 28.86
CA ILE A 211 5.06 30.29 29.65
C ILE A 211 3.84 30.89 28.98
N GLU A 212 3.87 30.97 27.64
CA GLU A 212 2.84 31.67 26.86
C GLU A 212 2.68 31.04 25.47
N ASN A 213 1.43 30.91 25.02
CA ASN A 213 1.11 30.59 23.63
C ASN A 213 0.83 31.90 22.89
N ILE A 214 1.67 32.25 21.90
CA ILE A 214 1.57 33.54 21.19
C ILE A 214 0.68 33.44 19.99
N THR A 215 0.87 32.41 19.18
CA THR A 215 0.08 32.16 17.95
C THR A 215 -0.06 30.68 17.74
N GLU A 216 -1.24 30.25 17.27
CA GLU A 216 -1.48 28.88 16.87
C GLU A 216 -2.07 28.88 15.46
N VAL A 217 -1.43 28.13 14.57
CA VAL A 217 -2.00 27.74 13.28
C VAL A 217 -2.57 26.34 13.48
N PRO A 218 -3.89 26.19 13.43
CA PRO A 218 -4.49 24.87 13.69
C PRO A 218 -4.05 23.85 12.63
N PRO A 219 -3.94 22.60 13.02
CA PRO A 219 -3.65 21.51 12.09
C PRO A 219 -4.82 21.31 11.12
N VAL A 220 -4.51 20.90 9.88
CA VAL A 220 -5.51 20.40 8.95
C VAL A 220 -5.67 18.90 9.21
N PRO A 221 -6.86 18.44 9.65
CA PRO A 221 -7.06 17.04 9.97
C PRO A 221 -6.85 16.16 8.73
N ALA A 222 -6.39 14.94 8.95
CA ALA A 222 -6.36 13.90 7.94
C ALA A 222 -7.79 13.42 7.63
N HIS A 223 -7.99 12.91 6.42
CA HIS A 223 -9.25 12.30 6.04
C HIS A 223 -9.18 10.78 6.23
N ASN A 224 -10.24 10.21 6.78
CA ASN A 224 -10.41 8.77 6.84
C ASN A 224 -10.71 8.23 5.45
N LEU A 225 -10.34 6.97 5.21
CA LEU A 225 -10.56 6.27 3.96
C LEU A 225 -11.40 5.02 4.21
N GLN A 226 -12.57 4.96 3.61
CA GLN A 226 -13.41 3.76 3.62
C GLN A 226 -13.20 2.96 2.34
N LEU A 227 -12.68 1.74 2.49
CA LEU A 227 -12.49 0.82 1.38
C LEU A 227 -13.79 0.09 1.00
N SER A 228 -13.82 -0.44 -0.21
CA SER A 228 -14.86 -1.35 -0.68
C SER A 228 -14.71 -2.77 -0.13
N ILE A 229 -13.54 -3.10 0.41
CA ILE A 229 -13.23 -4.41 1.00
C ILE A 229 -14.21 -4.75 2.12
N ASP A 230 -14.72 -5.98 2.14
CA ASP A 230 -15.39 -6.58 3.30
C ASP A 230 -14.34 -7.44 4.04
N GLU A 231 -14.01 -7.08 5.27
CA GLU A 231 -12.98 -7.77 6.06
C GLU A 231 -13.24 -9.28 6.19
N ARG A 232 -14.51 -9.69 6.31
CA ARG A 232 -14.88 -11.12 6.44
C ARG A 232 -14.65 -11.87 5.14
N LEU A 233 -15.05 -11.26 3.99
CA LEU A 233 -14.80 -11.86 2.68
C LEU A 233 -13.29 -11.87 2.37
N GLN A 234 -12.56 -10.85 2.76
CA GLN A 234 -11.11 -10.80 2.63
C GLN A 234 -10.44 -11.94 3.41
N THR A 235 -10.81 -12.11 4.69
CA THR A 235 -10.27 -13.20 5.54
C THR A 235 -10.56 -14.57 4.94
N VAL A 236 -11.81 -14.83 4.56
CA VAL A 236 -12.18 -16.13 3.93
C VAL A 236 -11.42 -16.36 2.62
N THR A 237 -11.20 -15.29 1.83
CA THR A 237 -10.48 -15.38 0.55
C THR A 237 -9.00 -15.67 0.79
N GLU A 238 -8.37 -15.04 1.77
CA GLU A 238 -6.97 -15.29 2.13
C GLU A 238 -6.75 -16.68 2.70
N ASP A 239 -7.58 -17.10 3.66
CA ASP A 239 -7.52 -18.44 4.22
C ASP A 239 -7.68 -19.52 3.14
N ALA A 240 -8.62 -19.32 2.21
CA ALA A 240 -8.83 -20.25 1.11
C ALA A 240 -7.65 -20.27 0.15
N LEU A 241 -7.06 -19.10 -0.15
CA LEU A 241 -5.89 -18.97 -1.02
C LEU A 241 -4.66 -19.62 -0.37
N ASP A 242 -4.37 -19.34 0.91
CA ASP A 242 -3.26 -19.92 1.66
C ASP A 242 -3.35 -21.45 1.67
N ASN A 243 -4.53 -21.99 2.02
CA ASN A 243 -4.78 -23.41 2.02
C ASN A 243 -4.57 -24.02 0.61
N ALA A 244 -5.07 -23.35 -0.44
CA ALA A 244 -4.93 -23.83 -1.82
C ALA A 244 -3.46 -23.81 -2.27
N VAL A 245 -2.71 -22.75 -1.99
CA VAL A 245 -1.29 -22.63 -2.35
C VAL A 245 -0.47 -23.70 -1.63
N ARG A 246 -0.65 -23.88 -0.33
CA ARG A 246 0.05 -24.91 0.46
C ARG A 246 -0.31 -26.33 0.00
N TRP A 247 -1.59 -26.61 -0.22
CA TRP A 247 -2.06 -27.91 -0.68
C TRP A 247 -1.46 -28.29 -2.05
N ASN A 248 -1.45 -27.33 -2.98
CA ASN A 248 -0.92 -27.54 -4.32
C ASN A 248 0.58 -27.35 -4.40
N LYS A 249 1.27 -27.03 -3.28
CA LYS A 249 2.70 -26.71 -3.23
C LYS A 249 3.08 -25.67 -4.30
N ALA A 250 2.24 -24.67 -4.45
CA ALA A 250 2.49 -23.57 -5.37
C ALA A 250 3.49 -22.58 -4.75
N GLU A 251 4.20 -21.85 -5.61
CA GLU A 251 5.17 -20.84 -5.21
C GLU A 251 4.47 -19.59 -4.65
N SER A 252 3.38 -19.18 -5.27
CA SER A 252 2.60 -18.01 -4.87
C SER A 252 1.18 -18.08 -5.45
N GLY A 253 0.33 -17.14 -5.03
CA GLY A 253 -1.02 -17.04 -5.54
C GLY A 253 -1.64 -15.67 -5.34
N ALA A 254 -2.75 -15.44 -6.05
CA ALA A 254 -3.59 -14.25 -5.89
C ALA A 254 -5.06 -14.61 -6.09
N ALA A 255 -5.94 -13.88 -5.40
CA ALA A 255 -7.39 -13.98 -5.60
C ALA A 255 -8.03 -12.60 -5.58
N VAL A 256 -9.00 -12.37 -6.45
CA VAL A 256 -9.74 -11.11 -6.55
C VAL A 256 -11.22 -11.38 -6.63
N LEU A 257 -12.00 -10.78 -5.75
CA LEU A 257 -13.45 -10.85 -5.69
C LEU A 257 -14.05 -9.46 -5.98
N ILE A 258 -14.86 -9.36 -7.03
CA ILE A 258 -15.50 -8.11 -7.46
C ILE A 258 -17.02 -8.21 -7.30
N LYS A 259 -17.65 -7.15 -6.82
CA LYS A 259 -19.10 -6.94 -6.85
C LYS A 259 -19.49 -6.38 -8.23
N ILE A 260 -20.22 -7.17 -9.00
CA ILE A 260 -20.49 -6.91 -10.42
C ILE A 260 -21.28 -5.62 -10.66
N ASP A 261 -22.29 -5.37 -9.84
CA ASP A 261 -23.21 -4.23 -10.01
C ASP A 261 -22.59 -2.87 -9.74
N THR A 262 -21.48 -2.83 -9.00
CA THR A 262 -20.80 -1.59 -8.61
C THR A 262 -19.36 -1.47 -9.13
N GLY A 263 -18.71 -2.58 -9.46
CA GLY A 263 -17.27 -2.61 -9.75
C GLY A 263 -16.38 -2.54 -8.50
N GLU A 264 -16.97 -2.61 -7.29
CA GLU A 264 -16.24 -2.60 -6.04
C GLU A 264 -15.44 -3.88 -5.83
N ILE A 265 -14.17 -3.74 -5.39
CA ILE A 265 -13.36 -4.87 -4.95
C ILE A 265 -13.77 -5.25 -3.52
N LEU A 266 -14.32 -6.45 -3.35
CA LEU A 266 -14.73 -6.94 -2.03
C LEU A 266 -13.62 -7.68 -1.30
N ALA A 267 -12.72 -8.33 -2.04
CA ALA A 267 -11.52 -8.96 -1.51
C ALA A 267 -10.41 -8.97 -2.57
N MET A 268 -9.17 -8.79 -2.12
CA MET A 268 -7.96 -8.83 -2.94
C MET A 268 -6.85 -9.45 -2.10
N ALA A 269 -6.58 -10.73 -2.33
CA ALA A 269 -5.64 -11.53 -1.57
C ALA A 269 -4.38 -11.84 -2.39
N SER A 270 -3.25 -11.93 -1.71
CA SER A 270 -1.97 -12.37 -2.27
C SER A 270 -1.29 -13.32 -1.30
N TYR A 271 -0.54 -14.30 -1.83
CA TYR A 271 0.31 -15.21 -1.07
C TYR A 271 1.69 -15.29 -1.74
N PRO A 272 2.82 -15.27 -1.01
CA PRO A 272 2.90 -15.10 0.44
C PRO A 272 2.39 -13.75 0.92
N ASP A 273 1.97 -13.71 2.18
CA ASP A 273 1.53 -12.53 2.92
C ASP A 273 2.57 -12.16 4.00
N PHE A 274 2.31 -11.08 4.72
CA PHE A 274 3.14 -10.62 5.83
C PHE A 274 2.29 -9.95 6.92
N ASN A 275 2.86 -9.77 8.11
CA ASN A 275 2.20 -8.97 9.16
C ASN A 275 2.78 -7.55 9.17
N PRO A 276 2.01 -6.51 8.82
CA PRO A 276 2.50 -5.13 8.78
C PRO A 276 2.88 -4.57 10.15
N ASN A 277 2.40 -5.18 11.24
CA ASN A 277 2.78 -4.81 12.61
C ASN A 277 4.16 -5.39 13.01
N ASN A 278 4.62 -6.47 12.36
CA ASN A 278 5.92 -7.09 12.60
C ASN A 278 6.49 -7.59 11.26
N ARG A 279 7.43 -6.85 10.68
CA ARG A 279 8.00 -7.10 9.35
C ARG A 279 9.42 -7.65 9.39
N ASP A 280 9.96 -8.00 10.55
CA ASP A 280 11.38 -8.35 10.71
C ASP A 280 11.80 -9.58 9.92
N SER A 281 10.87 -10.53 9.68
CA SER A 281 11.11 -11.73 8.91
C SER A 281 10.63 -11.65 7.46
N ALA A 282 9.95 -10.58 7.07
CA ALA A 282 9.37 -10.44 5.73
C ALA A 282 10.43 -10.03 4.70
N THR A 283 10.35 -10.62 3.52
CA THR A 283 11.17 -10.27 2.36
C THR A 283 10.47 -9.21 1.50
N LEU A 284 11.19 -8.58 0.57
CA LEU A 284 10.60 -7.63 -0.38
C LEU A 284 9.52 -8.28 -1.26
N ASP A 285 9.65 -9.58 -1.52
CA ASP A 285 8.70 -10.33 -2.33
C ASP A 285 7.37 -10.57 -1.60
N ASP A 286 7.39 -10.66 -0.26
CA ASP A 286 6.19 -10.82 0.56
C ASP A 286 5.32 -9.57 0.58
N PHE A 287 5.88 -8.39 0.32
CA PHE A 287 5.13 -7.13 0.29
C PHE A 287 4.32 -6.92 -1.00
N ARG A 288 4.58 -7.72 -2.03
CA ARG A 288 3.97 -7.52 -3.35
C ARG A 288 2.48 -7.80 -3.33
N ASN A 289 1.69 -6.88 -3.88
CA ASN A 289 0.31 -7.14 -4.23
C ASN A 289 0.25 -7.83 -5.60
N ARG A 290 0.30 -9.17 -5.60
CA ARG A 290 0.35 -9.99 -6.80
C ARG A 290 -0.90 -9.88 -7.66
N ALA A 291 -2.02 -9.51 -7.06
CA ALA A 291 -3.27 -9.33 -7.80
C ALA A 291 -3.19 -8.21 -8.85
N ILE A 292 -2.33 -7.20 -8.63
CA ILE A 292 -2.17 -6.05 -9.52
C ILE A 292 -0.81 -6.00 -10.23
N SER A 293 0.21 -6.68 -9.70
CA SER A 293 1.59 -6.58 -10.20
C SER A 293 2.03 -7.75 -11.06
N ASP A 294 1.58 -8.97 -10.74
CA ASP A 294 2.03 -10.16 -11.44
C ASP A 294 1.23 -10.36 -12.73
N THR A 295 1.94 -10.65 -13.80
CA THR A 295 1.33 -10.86 -15.11
C THR A 295 1.55 -12.28 -15.61
N PHE A 296 0.55 -12.80 -16.30
CA PHE A 296 0.58 -14.14 -16.91
C PHE A 296 -0.22 -14.15 -18.21
N GLU A 297 0.03 -15.12 -19.06
CA GLU A 297 -0.79 -15.35 -20.25
C GLU A 297 -2.16 -15.92 -19.84
N PRO A 298 -3.29 -15.28 -20.21
CA PRO A 298 -4.62 -15.66 -19.72
C PRO A 298 -5.12 -17.01 -20.26
N GLY A 299 -4.46 -17.58 -21.26
CA GLY A 299 -4.76 -18.89 -21.78
C GLY A 299 -6.25 -19.08 -22.09
N SER A 300 -6.77 -20.23 -21.77
CA SER A 300 -8.16 -20.62 -22.06
C SER A 300 -9.24 -19.74 -21.42
N THR A 301 -8.90 -18.83 -20.49
CA THR A 301 -9.91 -17.94 -19.88
C THR A 301 -10.40 -16.85 -20.82
N VAL A 302 -9.73 -16.62 -21.96
CA VAL A 302 -10.20 -15.67 -22.98
C VAL A 302 -11.16 -16.28 -24.00
N LYS A 303 -11.31 -17.61 -24.04
CA LYS A 303 -12.16 -18.31 -25.03
C LYS A 303 -13.62 -17.82 -25.05
N PRO A 304 -14.25 -17.47 -23.92
CA PRO A 304 -15.57 -16.84 -23.94
C PRO A 304 -15.61 -15.59 -24.82
N LEU A 305 -14.56 -14.72 -24.75
CA LEU A 305 -14.49 -13.50 -25.56
C LEU A 305 -14.36 -13.81 -27.07
N VAL A 306 -13.65 -14.88 -27.44
CA VAL A 306 -13.53 -15.31 -28.84
C VAL A 306 -14.89 -15.72 -29.40
N ILE A 307 -15.66 -16.52 -28.63
CA ILE A 307 -17.02 -16.93 -29.03
C ILE A 307 -17.94 -15.71 -29.10
N MET A 308 -17.89 -14.80 -28.11
CA MET A 308 -18.66 -13.55 -28.16
C MET A 308 -18.34 -12.73 -29.42
N THR A 309 -17.07 -12.60 -29.77
CA THR A 309 -16.63 -11.88 -30.97
C THR A 309 -17.16 -12.57 -32.23
N ALA A 310 -17.06 -13.88 -32.32
CA ALA A 310 -17.54 -14.64 -33.49
C ALA A 310 -19.08 -14.55 -33.66
N LEU A 311 -19.83 -14.57 -32.55
CA LEU A 311 -21.28 -14.34 -32.54
C LEU A 311 -21.63 -12.90 -32.98
N GLN A 312 -20.91 -11.91 -32.46
CA GLN A 312 -21.11 -10.50 -32.80
C GLN A 312 -20.84 -10.22 -34.29
N GLN A 313 -19.83 -10.88 -34.85
CA GLN A 313 -19.50 -10.76 -36.27
C GLN A 313 -20.37 -11.64 -37.20
N GLY A 314 -21.31 -12.41 -36.64
CA GLY A 314 -22.15 -13.30 -37.41
C GLY A 314 -21.41 -14.49 -38.06
N ILE A 315 -20.22 -14.82 -37.60
CA ILE A 315 -19.41 -15.97 -38.07
C ILE A 315 -20.09 -17.28 -37.67
N VAL A 316 -20.72 -17.30 -36.50
CA VAL A 316 -21.46 -18.43 -35.95
C VAL A 316 -22.77 -17.97 -35.31
N GLN A 317 -23.69 -18.91 -35.12
CA GLN A 317 -24.90 -18.75 -34.33
C GLN A 317 -24.77 -19.55 -33.02
N PRO A 318 -25.60 -19.31 -32.00
CA PRO A 318 -25.49 -20.00 -30.71
C PRO A 318 -25.55 -21.55 -30.79
N ASP A 319 -26.22 -22.09 -31.79
CA ASP A 319 -26.39 -23.53 -32.05
C ASP A 319 -25.38 -24.09 -33.04
N SER A 320 -24.44 -23.27 -33.52
CA SER A 320 -23.41 -23.71 -34.50
C SER A 320 -22.53 -24.81 -33.92
N VAL A 321 -22.11 -25.71 -34.80
CA VAL A 321 -21.12 -26.75 -34.58
C VAL A 321 -19.87 -26.40 -35.38
N VAL A 322 -18.71 -26.52 -34.76
CA VAL A 322 -17.41 -26.14 -35.30
C VAL A 322 -16.55 -27.39 -35.44
N ASP A 323 -15.84 -27.50 -36.57
CA ASP A 323 -14.84 -28.55 -36.77
C ASP A 323 -13.70 -28.37 -35.75
N THR A 324 -13.39 -29.43 -35.04
CA THR A 324 -12.33 -29.45 -34.01
C THR A 324 -11.30 -30.55 -34.26
N HIS A 325 -11.16 -31.01 -35.51
CA HIS A 325 -10.06 -31.89 -35.89
C HIS A 325 -8.71 -31.17 -35.70
N PRO A 326 -7.67 -31.90 -35.26
CA PRO A 326 -6.32 -31.34 -35.22
C PRO A 326 -5.86 -30.92 -36.63
N PHE A 327 -5.23 -29.76 -36.72
CA PHE A 327 -4.71 -29.23 -37.98
C PHE A 327 -3.30 -28.60 -37.79
N VAL A 328 -2.62 -28.26 -38.89
CA VAL A 328 -1.26 -27.74 -38.88
C VAL A 328 -1.24 -26.31 -39.45
N LEU A 329 -0.62 -25.38 -38.71
CA LEU A 329 -0.35 -24.02 -39.15
C LEU A 329 1.15 -23.74 -39.04
N ASP A 330 1.78 -23.30 -40.11
CA ASP A 330 3.20 -22.94 -40.15
C ASP A 330 4.11 -24.02 -39.51
N GLY A 331 3.78 -25.32 -39.77
CA GLY A 331 4.52 -26.47 -39.22
C GLY A 331 4.16 -26.83 -37.77
N HIS A 332 3.31 -26.05 -37.09
CA HIS A 332 2.88 -26.31 -35.72
C HIS A 332 1.50 -26.99 -35.69
N ARG A 333 1.40 -28.06 -34.93
CA ARG A 333 0.15 -28.81 -34.80
C ARG A 333 -0.73 -28.21 -33.70
N ILE A 334 -1.89 -27.70 -34.09
CA ILE A 334 -2.96 -27.28 -33.17
C ILE A 334 -3.83 -28.51 -32.87
N ARG A 335 -4.01 -28.80 -31.59
CA ARG A 335 -4.81 -29.96 -31.11
C ARG A 335 -5.37 -29.69 -29.73
N ASP A 336 -6.50 -30.30 -29.45
CA ASP A 336 -7.10 -30.33 -28.12
C ASP A 336 -6.45 -31.40 -27.22
N VAL A 337 -6.73 -31.36 -25.92
CA VAL A 337 -6.28 -32.39 -24.96
C VAL A 337 -6.98 -33.72 -25.27
N GLY A 338 -8.27 -33.68 -25.58
CA GLY A 338 -9.04 -34.81 -26.04
C GLY A 338 -9.27 -34.78 -27.56
N TYR A 339 -9.72 -35.90 -28.15
CA TYR A 339 -10.11 -35.94 -29.55
C TYR A 339 -11.61 -35.76 -29.69
N TYR A 340 -12.01 -34.68 -30.33
CA TYR A 340 -13.39 -34.36 -30.64
C TYR A 340 -13.45 -33.95 -32.13
N PRO A 341 -14.19 -34.66 -33.01
CA PRO A 341 -14.27 -34.31 -34.43
C PRO A 341 -14.93 -32.96 -34.66
N GLU A 342 -15.96 -32.68 -33.88
CA GLU A 342 -16.75 -31.46 -33.93
C GLU A 342 -17.29 -31.13 -32.52
N LEU A 343 -17.48 -29.87 -32.23
CA LEU A 343 -18.04 -29.40 -30.97
C LEU A 343 -19.01 -28.24 -31.21
N SER A 344 -20.10 -28.20 -30.43
CA SER A 344 -20.90 -26.99 -30.29
C SER A 344 -20.10 -25.90 -29.57
N LEU A 345 -20.56 -24.64 -29.62
CA LEU A 345 -19.91 -23.54 -28.89
C LEU A 345 -19.85 -23.84 -27.36
N THR A 346 -20.91 -24.44 -26.81
CA THR A 346 -20.91 -24.94 -25.43
C THR A 346 -19.82 -26.01 -25.22
N GLY A 347 -19.71 -26.96 -26.15
CA GLY A 347 -18.68 -28.00 -26.11
C GLY A 347 -17.25 -27.43 -26.18
N ILE A 348 -17.03 -26.40 -26.98
CA ILE A 348 -15.74 -25.70 -27.06
C ILE A 348 -15.32 -25.13 -25.68
N LEU A 349 -16.24 -24.51 -24.94
CA LEU A 349 -15.96 -24.01 -23.60
C LEU A 349 -15.78 -25.14 -22.59
N GLN A 350 -16.68 -26.13 -22.60
CA GLN A 350 -16.66 -27.26 -21.67
C GLN A 350 -15.38 -28.09 -21.79
N LYS A 351 -14.95 -28.40 -23.00
CA LYS A 351 -13.75 -29.19 -23.30
C LYS A 351 -12.49 -28.32 -23.43
N SER A 352 -12.67 -27.00 -23.38
CA SER A 352 -11.59 -26.04 -23.57
C SER A 352 -10.85 -26.23 -24.91
N SER A 353 -11.59 -26.39 -26.01
CA SER A 353 -11.02 -26.66 -27.32
C SER A 353 -10.19 -25.51 -27.87
N ASP A 354 -8.90 -25.74 -28.09
CA ASP A 354 -7.98 -24.82 -28.78
C ASP A 354 -8.25 -24.81 -30.29
N THR A 355 -8.55 -25.95 -30.86
CA THR A 355 -8.86 -26.10 -32.27
C THR A 355 -10.12 -25.32 -32.64
N GLY A 356 -11.19 -25.44 -31.86
CA GLY A 356 -12.44 -24.73 -32.09
C GLY A 356 -12.28 -23.20 -32.09
N VAL A 357 -11.66 -22.63 -31.06
CA VAL A 357 -11.45 -21.16 -31.02
C VAL A 357 -10.46 -20.68 -32.09
N SER A 358 -9.48 -21.52 -32.48
CA SER A 358 -8.57 -21.21 -33.58
C SER A 358 -9.32 -21.07 -34.90
N HIS A 359 -10.21 -21.99 -35.22
CA HIS A 359 -11.06 -21.91 -36.41
C HIS A 359 -11.93 -20.64 -36.40
N LEU A 360 -12.55 -20.29 -35.26
CA LEU A 360 -13.32 -19.05 -35.11
C LEU A 360 -12.45 -17.81 -35.36
N SER A 361 -11.25 -17.76 -34.78
CA SER A 361 -10.33 -16.63 -34.94
C SER A 361 -9.82 -16.50 -36.38
N LEU A 362 -9.55 -17.62 -37.05
CA LEU A 362 -9.09 -17.61 -38.44
C LEU A 362 -10.19 -17.19 -39.42
N ALA A 363 -11.47 -17.38 -39.07
CA ALA A 363 -12.61 -16.98 -39.87
C ALA A 363 -12.93 -15.47 -39.80
N MET A 364 -12.33 -14.69 -38.91
CA MET A 364 -12.55 -13.26 -38.78
C MET A 364 -11.23 -12.45 -38.81
N PRO A 365 -11.23 -11.16 -39.16
CA PRO A 365 -10.09 -10.30 -38.98
C PRO A 365 -9.65 -10.25 -37.52
N VAL A 366 -8.33 -10.38 -37.27
CA VAL A 366 -7.79 -10.38 -35.89
C VAL A 366 -8.10 -9.10 -35.12
N GLN A 367 -8.33 -7.99 -35.84
CA GLN A 367 -8.64 -6.69 -35.24
C GLN A 367 -9.93 -6.77 -34.40
N HIS A 368 -10.96 -7.52 -34.83
CA HIS A 368 -12.19 -7.69 -34.05
C HIS A 368 -11.92 -8.32 -32.67
N LEU A 369 -11.01 -9.31 -32.62
CA LEU A 369 -10.63 -9.93 -31.37
C LEU A 369 -9.80 -8.99 -30.48
N ILE A 370 -8.87 -8.26 -31.08
CA ILE A 370 -8.07 -7.22 -30.37
C ILE A 370 -9.00 -6.15 -29.77
N ASP A 371 -9.97 -5.68 -30.56
CA ASP A 371 -10.93 -4.65 -30.12
C ASP A 371 -11.81 -5.17 -28.97
N THR A 372 -12.26 -6.42 -29.05
CA THR A 372 -13.01 -7.07 -27.97
C THR A 372 -12.15 -7.16 -26.70
N TYR A 373 -10.93 -7.65 -26.79
CA TYR A 373 -10.03 -7.77 -25.63
C TYR A 373 -9.79 -6.43 -24.95
N LYS A 374 -9.54 -5.37 -25.73
CA LYS A 374 -9.38 -3.99 -25.22
C LYS A 374 -10.67 -3.46 -24.59
N ALA A 375 -11.82 -3.67 -25.25
CA ALA A 375 -13.11 -3.22 -24.73
C ALA A 375 -13.46 -3.86 -23.38
N PHE A 376 -12.99 -5.10 -23.13
CA PHE A 376 -13.13 -5.78 -21.86
C PHE A 376 -12.05 -5.42 -20.83
N GLY A 377 -11.04 -4.60 -21.20
CA GLY A 377 -10.08 -4.02 -20.26
C GLY A 377 -8.67 -4.61 -20.32
N PHE A 378 -8.32 -5.45 -21.29
CA PHE A 378 -6.94 -5.93 -21.44
C PHE A 378 -6.04 -4.87 -22.09
N GLY A 379 -4.79 -4.80 -21.63
CA GLY A 379 -3.76 -3.92 -22.17
C GLY A 379 -3.73 -2.50 -21.60
N GLU A 380 -4.61 -2.19 -20.65
CA GLU A 380 -4.69 -0.91 -19.96
C GLU A 380 -4.72 -1.12 -18.44
N PRO A 381 -4.19 -0.18 -17.63
CA PRO A 381 -4.36 -0.20 -16.19
C PRO A 381 -5.86 -0.15 -15.82
N THR A 382 -6.25 -0.81 -14.73
CA THR A 382 -7.66 -0.86 -14.33
C THR A 382 -8.17 0.45 -13.72
N GLY A 383 -7.27 1.38 -13.40
CA GLY A 383 -7.61 2.69 -12.87
C GLY A 383 -7.89 2.72 -11.38
N LEU A 384 -7.55 1.68 -10.62
CA LEU A 384 -7.69 1.68 -9.14
C LEU A 384 -6.82 2.73 -8.46
N GLY A 385 -5.77 3.23 -9.12
CA GLY A 385 -4.83 4.18 -8.55
C GLY A 385 -3.88 3.59 -7.50
N LEU A 386 -3.76 2.27 -7.44
CA LEU A 386 -2.81 1.60 -6.56
C LEU A 386 -1.40 1.63 -7.15
N THR A 387 -0.42 1.93 -6.31
CA THR A 387 0.99 1.93 -6.73
C THR A 387 1.44 0.52 -7.11
N GLY A 388 2.14 0.40 -8.25
CA GLY A 388 2.66 -0.90 -8.72
C GLY A 388 1.68 -1.68 -9.61
N GLU A 389 0.54 -1.10 -9.97
CA GLU A 389 -0.38 -1.73 -10.92
C GLU A 389 0.26 -1.87 -12.32
N SER A 390 0.20 -3.08 -12.87
CA SER A 390 0.66 -3.39 -14.22
C SER A 390 -0.47 -3.25 -15.24
N ALA A 391 -0.16 -2.65 -16.38
CA ALA A 391 -1.07 -2.60 -17.53
C ALA A 391 -1.19 -3.94 -18.27
N GLY A 392 -0.40 -4.95 -17.89
CA GLY A 392 -0.26 -6.15 -18.70
C GLY A 392 0.48 -5.88 -20.01
N LEU A 393 0.26 -6.71 -20.99
CA LEU A 393 0.82 -6.56 -22.33
C LEU A 393 -0.22 -6.93 -23.39
N MET A 394 -0.62 -5.98 -24.24
CA MET A 394 -1.37 -6.25 -25.46
C MET A 394 -0.40 -6.17 -26.63
N PRO A 395 -0.25 -7.25 -27.43
CA PRO A 395 0.71 -7.26 -28.51
C PRO A 395 0.34 -6.25 -29.61
N HIS A 396 1.31 -5.47 -30.02
CA HIS A 396 1.18 -4.55 -31.16
C HIS A 396 2.05 -5.07 -32.31
N ARG A 397 1.42 -5.72 -33.31
CA ARG A 397 2.11 -6.33 -34.46
C ARG A 397 1.63 -5.71 -35.76
N ARG A 398 2.58 -5.45 -36.68
CA ARG A 398 2.24 -4.98 -38.05
C ARG A 398 1.62 -6.09 -38.88
N TYR A 399 2.01 -7.34 -38.63
CA TYR A 399 1.54 -8.51 -39.35
C TYR A 399 1.20 -9.61 -38.35
N TRP A 400 0.06 -10.27 -38.58
CA TRP A 400 -0.43 -11.41 -37.80
C TRP A 400 -0.46 -12.64 -38.70
N GLY A 401 0.47 -13.56 -38.51
CA GLY A 401 0.45 -14.86 -39.16
C GLY A 401 -0.75 -15.69 -38.75
N GLN A 402 -1.03 -16.77 -39.44
CA GLN A 402 -2.15 -17.67 -39.08
C GLN A 402 -1.92 -18.30 -37.71
N LEU A 403 -0.71 -18.74 -37.44
CA LEU A 403 -0.34 -19.30 -36.13
C LEU A 403 -0.51 -18.26 -35.00
N ASP A 404 -0.07 -17.01 -35.22
CA ASP A 404 -0.24 -15.95 -34.21
C ASP A 404 -1.72 -15.70 -33.90
N ARG A 405 -2.58 -15.67 -34.92
CA ARG A 405 -4.03 -15.46 -34.76
C ARG A 405 -4.68 -16.63 -34.01
N ALA A 406 -4.30 -17.86 -34.34
CA ALA A 406 -4.79 -19.06 -33.67
C ALA A 406 -4.37 -19.11 -32.20
N THR A 407 -3.10 -18.85 -31.89
CA THR A 407 -2.57 -18.85 -30.51
C THR A 407 -3.12 -17.71 -29.66
N PHE A 408 -3.32 -16.54 -30.24
CA PHE A 408 -3.96 -15.40 -29.59
C PHE A 408 -5.40 -15.68 -29.17
N ALA A 409 -6.15 -16.52 -29.93
CA ALA A 409 -7.50 -16.93 -29.59
C ALA A 409 -7.59 -17.84 -28.37
N PHE A 410 -6.54 -18.55 -28.02
CA PHE A 410 -6.51 -19.33 -26.78
C PHE A 410 -5.58 -18.72 -25.72
N GLY A 411 -5.29 -17.39 -25.83
CA GLY A 411 -4.75 -16.56 -24.78
C GLY A 411 -3.24 -16.54 -24.68
N TYR A 412 -2.51 -16.82 -25.76
CA TYR A 412 -1.06 -16.68 -25.82
C TYR A 412 -0.63 -15.36 -26.51
N GLY A 413 0.54 -14.85 -26.12
CA GLY A 413 1.10 -13.63 -26.69
C GLY A 413 0.54 -12.34 -26.11
N LEU A 414 -0.29 -12.39 -25.07
CA LEU A 414 -0.70 -11.24 -24.26
C LEU A 414 -0.45 -11.57 -22.78
N MET A 415 -0.27 -10.54 -21.96
CA MET A 415 -0.08 -10.70 -20.52
C MET A 415 -1.14 -9.89 -19.77
N VAL A 416 -1.73 -10.48 -18.74
CA VAL A 416 -2.77 -9.85 -17.92
C VAL A 416 -2.49 -10.03 -16.44
N THR A 417 -3.00 -9.13 -15.61
CA THR A 417 -2.99 -9.31 -14.16
C THR A 417 -4.22 -10.09 -13.70
N PRO A 418 -4.19 -10.71 -12.49
CA PRO A 418 -5.38 -11.30 -11.89
C PRO A 418 -6.55 -10.31 -11.81
N LEU A 419 -6.28 -9.04 -11.50
CA LEU A 419 -7.28 -7.98 -11.44
C LEU A 419 -7.91 -7.68 -12.81
N GLN A 420 -7.10 -7.55 -13.87
CA GLN A 420 -7.63 -7.36 -15.23
C GLN A 420 -8.52 -8.53 -15.64
N LEU A 421 -8.11 -9.76 -15.35
CA LEU A 421 -8.93 -10.94 -15.62
C LEU A 421 -10.25 -10.92 -14.82
N ALA A 422 -10.20 -10.51 -13.54
CA ALA A 422 -11.40 -10.37 -12.72
C ALA A 422 -12.36 -9.30 -13.26
N HIS A 423 -11.82 -8.20 -13.80
CA HIS A 423 -12.61 -7.16 -14.46
C HIS A 423 -13.32 -7.66 -15.71
N VAL A 424 -12.64 -8.46 -16.53
CA VAL A 424 -13.25 -9.13 -17.68
C VAL A 424 -14.45 -9.99 -17.25
N TYR A 425 -14.28 -10.79 -16.20
CA TYR A 425 -15.36 -11.65 -15.71
C TYR A 425 -16.46 -10.87 -15.02
N ALA A 426 -16.16 -9.76 -14.35
CA ALA A 426 -17.17 -8.84 -13.85
C ALA A 426 -17.99 -8.21 -15.00
N THR A 427 -17.35 -7.92 -16.13
CA THR A 427 -18.01 -7.42 -17.34
C THR A 427 -18.89 -8.50 -17.99
N ILE A 428 -18.43 -9.76 -18.00
CA ILE A 428 -19.25 -10.91 -18.44
C ILE A 428 -20.48 -11.04 -17.54
N GLY A 429 -20.31 -11.10 -16.21
CA GLY A 429 -21.43 -11.17 -15.26
C GLY A 429 -22.33 -9.94 -15.25
N GLY A 430 -21.82 -8.79 -15.69
CA GLY A 430 -22.59 -7.57 -15.96
C GLY A 430 -23.31 -7.57 -17.32
N PHE A 431 -23.37 -8.71 -17.98
CA PHE A 431 -23.95 -8.91 -19.30
C PHE A 431 -23.44 -7.89 -20.34
N GLY A 432 -22.12 -7.69 -20.35
CA GLY A 432 -21.44 -6.82 -21.29
C GLY A 432 -21.39 -5.35 -20.89
N ILE A 433 -21.65 -5.04 -19.63
CA ILE A 433 -21.46 -3.69 -19.07
C ILE A 433 -20.15 -3.68 -18.28
N ALA A 434 -19.14 -3.01 -18.84
CA ALA A 434 -17.87 -2.72 -18.16
C ALA A 434 -18.06 -1.56 -17.18
N ARG A 435 -17.81 -1.78 -15.89
CA ARG A 435 -17.86 -0.76 -14.85
C ARG A 435 -16.45 -0.41 -14.41
N PRO A 436 -16.18 0.89 -14.12
CA PRO A 436 -14.93 1.25 -13.47
C PRO A 436 -14.75 0.47 -12.16
N LEU A 437 -13.56 -0.04 -11.92
CA LEU A 437 -13.25 -0.69 -10.66
C LEU A 437 -12.99 0.34 -9.56
N SER A 438 -13.31 -0.01 -8.32
CA SER A 438 -13.02 0.82 -7.16
C SER A 438 -12.53 0.00 -5.99
N ILE A 439 -11.51 0.53 -5.32
CA ILE A 439 -11.03 0.04 -4.02
C ILE A 439 -11.67 0.79 -2.86
N THR A 440 -12.34 1.90 -3.14
CA THR A 440 -13.12 2.65 -2.16
C THR A 440 -14.59 2.35 -2.31
N ARG A 441 -15.34 2.48 -1.23
CA ARG A 441 -16.80 2.32 -1.26
C ARG A 441 -17.43 3.32 -2.22
N ILE A 442 -18.34 2.83 -3.07
CA ILE A 442 -19.09 3.65 -4.03
C ILE A 442 -20.55 3.77 -3.58
N ASP A 443 -21.03 5.01 -3.49
CA ASP A 443 -22.43 5.31 -3.25
C ASP A 443 -22.74 6.71 -3.81
N PRO A 444 -23.61 6.86 -4.81
CA PRO A 444 -24.33 5.86 -5.58
C PRO A 444 -23.46 5.08 -6.58
N PRO A 445 -23.91 3.93 -7.10
CA PRO A 445 -23.18 3.13 -8.09
C PRO A 445 -22.85 3.93 -9.36
N VAL A 446 -21.64 3.75 -9.88
CA VAL A 446 -21.19 4.40 -11.12
C VAL A 446 -21.77 3.66 -12.32
N MET A 447 -22.26 4.44 -13.30
CA MET A 447 -22.74 3.88 -14.57
C MET A 447 -21.59 3.22 -15.32
N GLY A 448 -21.82 1.99 -15.83
CA GLY A 448 -20.88 1.30 -16.70
C GLY A 448 -21.13 1.59 -18.18
N THR A 449 -20.20 1.14 -19.01
CA THR A 449 -20.28 1.24 -20.48
C THR A 449 -20.59 -0.11 -21.08
N ARG A 450 -21.58 -0.20 -21.98
CA ARG A 450 -21.85 -1.43 -22.71
C ARG A 450 -20.78 -1.66 -23.78
N VAL A 451 -20.06 -2.75 -23.65
CA VAL A 451 -18.97 -3.13 -24.57
C VAL A 451 -19.31 -4.33 -25.46
N MET A 452 -20.38 -5.05 -25.12
CA MET A 452 -20.88 -6.20 -25.90
C MET A 452 -22.40 -6.27 -25.76
N PRO A 453 -23.15 -6.68 -26.82
CA PRO A 453 -24.60 -6.90 -26.74
C PRO A 453 -24.97 -7.91 -25.65
N GLU A 454 -25.97 -7.57 -24.84
CA GLU A 454 -26.41 -8.37 -23.70
C GLU A 454 -26.79 -9.81 -24.08
N SER A 455 -27.52 -9.97 -25.19
CA SER A 455 -27.96 -11.30 -25.66
C SER A 455 -26.78 -12.21 -25.97
N ILE A 456 -25.71 -11.68 -26.52
CA ILE A 456 -24.48 -12.44 -26.81
C ILE A 456 -23.81 -12.89 -25.52
N VAL A 457 -23.60 -11.94 -24.59
CA VAL A 457 -22.93 -12.25 -23.33
C VAL A 457 -23.73 -13.24 -22.50
N HIS A 458 -25.06 -13.07 -22.42
CA HIS A 458 -25.93 -13.97 -21.70
C HIS A 458 -25.89 -15.40 -22.30
N SER A 459 -25.88 -15.53 -23.64
CA SER A 459 -25.73 -16.83 -24.29
C SER A 459 -24.41 -17.52 -23.94
N VAL A 460 -23.28 -16.76 -23.96
CA VAL A 460 -21.97 -17.32 -23.69
C VAL A 460 -21.78 -17.60 -22.19
N GLU A 461 -22.28 -16.74 -21.30
CA GLU A 461 -22.29 -16.98 -19.86
C GLU A 461 -23.04 -18.28 -19.52
N HIS A 462 -24.21 -18.53 -20.13
CA HIS A 462 -24.93 -19.77 -19.97
C HIS A 462 -24.12 -20.99 -20.48
N MET A 463 -23.42 -20.87 -21.62
CA MET A 463 -22.51 -21.92 -22.10
C MET A 463 -21.38 -22.22 -21.11
N MET A 464 -20.85 -21.19 -20.39
CA MET A 464 -19.78 -21.33 -19.40
C MET A 464 -20.21 -22.16 -18.17
N GLU A 465 -21.51 -22.29 -17.87
CA GLU A 465 -21.99 -23.15 -16.79
C GLU A 465 -21.59 -24.60 -17.00
N SER A 466 -21.56 -25.06 -18.27
CA SER A 466 -21.18 -26.43 -18.64
C SER A 466 -19.77 -26.81 -18.16
N VAL A 467 -18.89 -25.83 -17.93
CA VAL A 467 -17.52 -26.07 -17.50
C VAL A 467 -17.46 -26.59 -16.05
N ALA A 468 -18.40 -26.18 -15.19
CA ALA A 468 -18.52 -26.66 -13.81
C ALA A 468 -19.33 -27.97 -13.69
N LEU A 469 -19.97 -28.41 -14.77
CA LEU A 469 -20.77 -29.64 -14.79
C LEU A 469 -19.89 -30.86 -15.12
N PRO A 470 -20.40 -32.09 -14.87
CA PRO A 470 -19.72 -33.34 -15.25
C PRO A 470 -19.27 -33.34 -16.71
N GLY A 471 -18.00 -33.66 -16.93
CA GLY A 471 -17.37 -33.62 -18.24
C GLY A 471 -16.70 -32.28 -18.58
N GLY A 472 -16.86 -31.24 -17.76
CA GLY A 472 -16.14 -29.98 -17.86
C GLY A 472 -14.81 -29.98 -17.10
N GLY A 473 -13.93 -29.05 -17.44
CA GLY A 473 -12.60 -28.90 -16.82
C GLY A 473 -12.62 -28.19 -15.45
N GLY A 474 -13.75 -27.61 -15.05
CA GLY A 474 -13.89 -26.82 -13.82
C GLY A 474 -14.86 -27.40 -12.80
N THR A 475 -15.03 -28.71 -12.76
CA THR A 475 -16.00 -29.38 -11.86
C THR A 475 -15.75 -29.11 -10.37
N LYS A 476 -14.50 -28.79 -9.97
CA LYS A 476 -14.15 -28.43 -8.58
C LYS A 476 -14.63 -27.02 -8.19
N ALA A 477 -14.98 -26.20 -9.16
CA ALA A 477 -15.58 -24.89 -8.91
C ALA A 477 -17.11 -24.97 -8.69
N ALA A 478 -17.72 -26.17 -8.83
CA ALA A 478 -19.14 -26.35 -8.57
C ALA A 478 -19.46 -26.07 -7.10
N VAL A 479 -20.47 -25.25 -6.87
CA VAL A 479 -20.97 -24.90 -5.53
C VAL A 479 -22.34 -25.53 -5.36
N ARG A 480 -22.54 -26.29 -4.26
CA ARG A 480 -23.82 -26.93 -3.98
C ARG A 480 -24.92 -25.87 -3.91
N ASP A 481 -26.04 -26.18 -4.56
CA ASP A 481 -27.25 -25.33 -4.62
C ASP A 481 -27.08 -24.01 -5.38
N TYR A 482 -25.92 -23.78 -6.03
CA TYR A 482 -25.68 -22.61 -6.88
C TYR A 482 -25.26 -23.02 -8.29
N ARG A 483 -25.78 -22.31 -9.28
CA ARG A 483 -25.23 -22.34 -10.64
C ARG A 483 -24.07 -21.38 -10.72
N VAL A 484 -22.95 -21.82 -11.28
CA VAL A 484 -21.75 -21.01 -11.49
C VAL A 484 -21.30 -21.08 -12.94
N ALA A 485 -20.91 -19.98 -13.52
CA ALA A 485 -20.34 -19.91 -14.85
C ALA A 485 -18.85 -19.64 -14.73
N VAL A 486 -18.03 -20.61 -15.15
CA VAL A 486 -16.58 -20.57 -14.93
C VAL A 486 -15.79 -20.89 -16.18
N LYS A 487 -14.51 -20.53 -16.18
CA LYS A 487 -13.53 -21.01 -17.15
C LYS A 487 -12.18 -21.22 -16.44
N THR A 488 -11.61 -22.39 -16.64
CA THR A 488 -10.27 -22.73 -16.17
C THR A 488 -9.23 -22.38 -17.22
N GLY A 489 -8.03 -22.06 -16.77
CA GLY A 489 -6.87 -21.82 -17.61
C GLY A 489 -5.60 -22.38 -17.00
N THR A 490 -4.66 -22.70 -17.88
CA THR A 490 -3.30 -23.13 -17.53
C THR A 490 -2.37 -22.61 -18.61
N ALA A 491 -1.34 -21.88 -18.22
CA ALA A 491 -0.32 -21.40 -19.16
C ALA A 491 1.08 -21.80 -18.70
N LYS A 492 1.95 -22.07 -19.64
CA LYS A 492 3.38 -22.25 -19.35
C LYS A 492 4.00 -20.90 -18.98
N LYS A 493 4.94 -20.92 -18.05
CA LYS A 493 5.72 -19.72 -17.71
C LYS A 493 6.77 -19.42 -18.77
N ILE A 494 7.01 -18.14 -18.98
CA ILE A 494 8.11 -17.65 -19.80
C ILE A 494 9.33 -17.49 -18.89
N GLY A 495 10.43 -18.13 -19.25
CA GLY A 495 11.71 -18.04 -18.54
C GLY A 495 12.44 -16.71 -18.83
N PRO A 496 13.56 -16.47 -18.12
CA PRO A 496 14.36 -15.25 -18.29
C PRO A 496 14.94 -15.06 -19.71
N ASP A 497 15.06 -16.16 -20.47
CA ASP A 497 15.53 -16.18 -21.87
C ASP A 497 14.38 -15.93 -22.89
N GLY A 498 13.17 -15.62 -22.42
CA GLY A 498 11.99 -15.41 -23.23
C GLY A 498 11.37 -16.69 -23.82
N LYS A 499 11.82 -17.88 -23.39
CA LYS A 499 11.26 -19.15 -23.83
C LYS A 499 10.37 -19.76 -22.76
N TYR A 500 9.43 -20.61 -23.20
CA TYR A 500 8.60 -21.39 -22.27
C TYR A 500 9.45 -22.40 -21.50
N ILE A 501 9.25 -22.40 -20.18
CA ILE A 501 9.85 -23.37 -19.26
C ILE A 501 8.81 -24.36 -18.77
N ASP A 502 9.21 -25.48 -18.16
CA ASP A 502 8.29 -26.50 -17.64
C ASP A 502 7.77 -26.14 -16.24
N LYS A 503 7.25 -24.93 -16.12
CA LYS A 503 6.55 -24.37 -14.98
C LYS A 503 5.24 -23.75 -15.47
N TYR A 504 4.23 -23.76 -14.63
CA TYR A 504 2.88 -23.41 -15.03
C TYR A 504 2.26 -22.35 -14.12
N VAL A 505 1.35 -21.58 -14.67
CA VAL A 505 0.39 -20.78 -13.91
C VAL A 505 -0.96 -21.42 -14.11
N ALA A 506 -1.63 -21.77 -13.02
CA ALA A 506 -2.95 -22.37 -13.01
C ALA A 506 -3.98 -21.37 -12.46
N TYR A 507 -5.11 -21.23 -13.13
CA TYR A 507 -6.09 -20.22 -12.72
C TYR A 507 -7.51 -20.64 -13.09
N THR A 508 -8.45 -20.08 -12.34
CA THR A 508 -9.89 -20.21 -12.59
C THR A 508 -10.53 -18.84 -12.43
N ALA A 509 -11.39 -18.51 -13.37
CA ALA A 509 -12.18 -17.29 -13.35
C ALA A 509 -13.66 -17.62 -13.55
N GLY A 510 -14.56 -16.95 -12.86
CA GLY A 510 -15.98 -17.21 -12.96
C GLY A 510 -16.85 -16.17 -12.30
N VAL A 511 -18.16 -16.36 -12.51
CA VAL A 511 -19.21 -15.53 -11.92
C VAL A 511 -20.22 -16.39 -11.17
N ALA A 512 -20.78 -15.86 -10.12
CA ALA A 512 -21.74 -16.53 -9.27
C ALA A 512 -22.76 -15.55 -8.65
N PRO A 513 -24.02 -16.00 -8.42
CA PRO A 513 -24.66 -17.15 -9.05
C PRO A 513 -24.92 -16.87 -10.54
N ALA A 514 -24.80 -17.87 -11.43
CA ALA A 514 -24.98 -17.68 -12.86
C ALA A 514 -26.43 -17.28 -13.24
N SER A 515 -27.40 -17.62 -12.43
CA SER A 515 -28.80 -17.20 -12.65
C SER A 515 -29.02 -15.69 -12.50
N ARG A 516 -28.20 -15.02 -11.70
CA ARG A 516 -28.18 -13.57 -11.46
C ARG A 516 -26.80 -13.18 -10.94
N PRO A 517 -25.83 -12.98 -11.81
CA PRO A 517 -24.45 -12.74 -11.39
C PRO A 517 -24.31 -11.54 -10.46
N GLN A 518 -23.73 -11.78 -9.28
CA GLN A 518 -23.46 -10.75 -8.27
C GLN A 518 -21.97 -10.59 -8.06
N PHE A 519 -21.20 -11.67 -8.20
CA PHE A 519 -19.78 -11.72 -7.89
C PHE A 519 -18.99 -12.28 -9.06
N ALA A 520 -17.86 -11.67 -9.34
CA ALA A 520 -16.82 -12.22 -10.19
C ALA A 520 -15.60 -12.57 -9.32
N LEU A 521 -15.09 -13.79 -9.48
CA LEU A 521 -13.93 -14.30 -8.73
C LEU A 521 -12.89 -14.83 -9.70
N VAL A 522 -11.65 -14.44 -9.45
CA VAL A 522 -10.46 -15.00 -10.10
C VAL A 522 -9.51 -15.50 -9.03
N VAL A 523 -9.00 -16.73 -9.22
CA VAL A 523 -7.94 -17.32 -8.40
C VAL A 523 -6.81 -17.75 -9.32
N VAL A 524 -5.59 -17.35 -8.97
CA VAL A 524 -4.37 -17.67 -9.73
C VAL A 524 -3.36 -18.32 -8.79
N MET A 525 -2.77 -19.43 -9.21
CA MET A 525 -1.67 -20.10 -8.51
C MET A 525 -0.47 -20.21 -9.43
N ASN A 526 0.67 -19.80 -8.92
CA ASN A 526 1.94 -19.79 -9.61
C ASN A 526 2.74 -21.06 -9.25
N ASP A 527 3.10 -21.82 -10.28
CA ASP A 527 3.91 -23.04 -10.19
C ASP A 527 3.38 -24.12 -9.20
N PRO A 528 2.10 -24.55 -9.33
CA PRO A 528 1.60 -25.65 -8.52
C PRO A 528 2.33 -26.95 -8.88
N SER A 529 2.78 -27.73 -7.87
CA SER A 529 3.62 -28.90 -8.06
C SER A 529 3.14 -30.17 -7.37
N ASN A 530 1.95 -30.17 -6.77
CA ASN A 530 1.38 -31.32 -6.06
C ASN A 530 0.57 -32.26 -7.00
N GLY A 531 1.22 -32.82 -8.01
CA GLY A 531 0.64 -33.85 -8.88
C GLY A 531 -0.28 -33.36 -10.00
N SER A 532 -0.75 -32.12 -9.98
CA SER A 532 -1.52 -31.48 -11.05
C SER A 532 -1.14 -30.02 -11.18
N TYR A 533 -1.02 -29.58 -12.41
CA TYR A 533 -0.76 -28.16 -12.76
C TYR A 533 -1.93 -27.51 -13.51
N TYR A 534 -3.05 -28.23 -13.65
CA TYR A 534 -4.23 -27.70 -14.32
C TYR A 534 -5.06 -26.79 -13.40
N GLY A 535 -5.65 -25.74 -13.97
CA GLY A 535 -6.48 -24.79 -13.25
C GLY A 535 -7.84 -25.29 -12.78
N GLY A 536 -8.17 -26.57 -13.02
CA GLY A 536 -9.44 -27.18 -12.66
C GLY A 536 -9.42 -28.08 -11.43
#